data_d20c1d93bcf3b10edc52232f84bad628
#
_entry.id   d20c1d93bcf3b10edc52232f84bad628
#
_cell.length_a   1.000
_cell.length_b   1.000
_cell.length_c   1.000
_cell.angle_alpha   90.00
_cell.angle_beta   90.00
_cell.angle_gamma   90.00
#
_symmetry.space_group_name_H-M   'P 1'
#
loop_
_entity.id
_entity.type
_entity.pdbx_description
1 polymer ?
#
loop_
_entity_poly.entity_id
_entity_poly.type
_entity_poly.pdbx_seq_one_letter_code
_entity_poly.pdbx_strand_id
1 'polypeptide(L)'
;MRLSTLTLLLLLPLAGCGYHTVGSATHIPGNVRTLAVPIFVTRAQAFHTEMAFTQATIRELNTRTKYRILNTASPDADATLNGTILSQTVAPLTYDATSGQSSSYLVTITAKALLTAHDGHTLYRNDAIIFHEQYQSTQDLNGFIQEDTAAINRVARDFAQALVSDMLEAF
;
A
#
# COMPACT_ATOMS: atom_id res chain seq x y z
N MET A 1 -3.88 53.11 28.76
CA MET A 1 -4.00 52.80 27.33
C MET A 1 -2.83 52.05 26.70
N ARG A 2 -1.68 51.85 27.35
CA ARG A 2 -0.50 51.17 26.74
C ARG A 2 -0.40 49.66 27.04
N LEU A 3 -1.14 49.17 28.03
CA LEU A 3 -1.15 47.74 28.41
C LEU A 3 -2.08 46.89 27.52
N SER A 4 -3.20 47.45 27.05
CA SER A 4 -4.16 46.74 26.18
C SER A 4 -3.62 46.47 24.76
N THR A 5 -2.76 47.32 24.23
CA THR A 5 -2.15 47.16 22.91
C THR A 5 -1.05 46.10 22.91
N LEU A 6 -0.37 45.89 24.05
CA LEU A 6 0.67 44.86 24.19
C LEU A 6 0.06 43.46 24.28
N THR A 7 -1.11 43.33 24.92
CA THR A 7 -1.83 42.05 25.05
C THR A 7 -2.43 41.60 23.70
N LEU A 8 -2.85 42.52 22.86
CA LEU A 8 -3.41 42.22 21.53
C LEU A 8 -2.32 41.75 20.55
N LEU A 9 -1.07 42.21 20.71
CA LEU A 9 0.06 41.81 19.85
C LEU A 9 0.59 40.42 20.16
N LEU A 10 0.34 39.87 21.37
CA LEU A 10 0.80 38.56 21.80
C LEU A 10 -0.13 37.40 21.36
N LEU A 11 -1.34 37.73 20.88
CA LEU A 11 -2.36 36.74 20.46
C LEU A 11 -2.31 36.39 18.96
N LEU A 12 -1.49 37.07 18.15
CA LEU A 12 -1.42 36.84 16.72
C LEU A 12 -0.65 35.61 16.24
N PRO A 13 0.27 34.91 16.98
CA PRO A 13 1.00 33.78 16.45
C PRO A 13 0.28 32.44 16.57
N LEU A 14 -0.95 32.34 17.15
CA LEU A 14 -1.64 31.08 17.34
C LEU A 14 -2.54 30.65 16.16
N ALA A 15 -2.64 31.44 15.09
CA ALA A 15 -3.47 31.12 13.92
C ALA A 15 -2.74 30.32 12.83
N GLY A 16 -1.52 29.85 13.06
CA GLY A 16 -0.68 29.20 12.07
C GLY A 16 -0.58 27.69 12.19
N CYS A 17 -1.60 26.98 12.65
CA CYS A 17 -1.66 25.52 12.45
C CYS A 17 -2.06 25.26 11.00
N GLY A 18 -1.07 25.13 10.12
CA GLY A 18 -1.24 24.70 8.74
C GLY A 18 -1.68 23.26 8.67
N TYR A 19 -2.94 22.98 9.00
CA TYR A 19 -3.58 21.72 8.62
C TYR A 19 -3.88 21.80 7.13
N HIS A 20 -3.02 21.23 6.30
CA HIS A 20 -3.39 20.89 4.95
C HIS A 20 -4.42 19.78 5.01
N THR A 21 -5.60 20.02 4.45
CA THR A 21 -6.59 18.96 4.21
C THR A 21 -5.96 17.96 3.25
N VAL A 22 -5.67 16.76 3.77
CA VAL A 22 -5.26 15.61 2.94
C VAL A 22 -6.36 15.40 1.91
N GLY A 23 -6.04 15.57 0.61
CA GLY A 23 -6.98 15.27 -0.48
C GLY A 23 -7.07 16.25 -1.64
N SER A 24 -6.30 17.34 -1.69
CA SER A 24 -6.41 18.30 -2.79
C SER A 24 -5.23 18.32 -3.78
N ALA A 25 -4.16 17.60 -3.51
CA ALA A 25 -3.04 17.43 -4.44
C ALA A 25 -2.88 15.94 -4.76
N THR A 26 -3.56 15.46 -5.78
CA THR A 26 -3.38 14.11 -6.30
C THR A 26 -2.77 14.20 -7.69
N HIS A 27 -1.83 13.31 -8.03
CA HIS A 27 -1.35 13.13 -9.40
C HIS A 27 -2.47 12.66 -10.34
N ILE A 28 -3.56 12.19 -9.77
CA ILE A 28 -4.71 11.68 -10.52
C ILE A 28 -5.60 12.85 -10.91
N PRO A 29 -5.81 13.11 -12.20
CA PRO A 29 -6.68 14.20 -12.66
C PRO A 29 -8.09 14.12 -12.07
N GLY A 30 -8.69 15.26 -11.75
CA GLY A 30 -10.00 15.33 -11.11
C GLY A 30 -11.18 14.83 -11.95
N ASN A 31 -10.98 14.54 -13.24
CA ASN A 31 -11.94 13.91 -14.12
C ASN A 31 -11.96 12.37 -14.01
N VAL A 32 -10.96 11.73 -13.37
CA VAL A 32 -10.96 10.29 -13.10
C VAL A 32 -11.99 10.00 -12.01
N ARG A 33 -12.98 9.19 -12.33
CA ARG A 33 -14.04 8.76 -11.42
C ARG A 33 -14.12 7.25 -11.28
N THR A 34 -13.70 6.53 -12.32
CA THR A 34 -13.75 5.08 -12.40
C THR A 34 -12.33 4.54 -12.53
N LEU A 35 -11.95 3.66 -11.62
CA LEU A 35 -10.62 3.06 -11.56
C LEU A 35 -10.73 1.55 -11.69
N ALA A 36 -10.16 0.97 -12.74
CA ALA A 36 -10.02 -0.47 -12.88
C ALA A 36 -8.80 -0.97 -12.10
N VAL A 37 -8.97 -2.01 -11.31
CA VAL A 37 -7.90 -2.71 -10.59
C VAL A 37 -8.03 -4.20 -10.89
N PRO A 38 -7.50 -4.66 -12.04
CA PRO A 38 -7.47 -6.08 -12.36
C PRO A 38 -6.57 -6.83 -11.37
N ILE A 39 -6.74 -8.16 -11.31
CA ILE A 39 -5.88 -9.00 -10.48
C ILE A 39 -4.42 -8.75 -10.86
N PHE A 40 -3.59 -8.50 -9.85
CA PHE A 40 -2.16 -8.28 -10.02
C PHE A 40 -1.49 -9.50 -10.65
N VAL A 41 -0.49 -9.28 -11.44
CA VAL A 41 0.29 -10.36 -12.05
C VAL A 41 1.40 -10.77 -11.09
N THR A 42 1.66 -12.07 -10.94
CA THR A 42 2.83 -12.55 -10.21
C THR A 42 3.87 -13.12 -11.17
N ARG A 43 5.14 -12.78 -10.92
CA ARG A 43 6.33 -13.40 -11.52
C ARG A 43 7.06 -14.27 -10.49
N ALA A 44 6.66 -14.18 -9.23
CA ALA A 44 7.20 -15.01 -8.16
C ALA A 44 6.56 -16.40 -8.19
N GLN A 45 7.31 -17.39 -7.73
CA GLN A 45 6.79 -18.73 -7.47
C GLN A 45 6.09 -18.76 -6.09
N ALA A 46 4.97 -18.04 -5.99
CA ALA A 46 4.23 -17.89 -4.75
C ALA A 46 2.73 -18.07 -5.02
N PHE A 47 2.07 -18.88 -4.21
CA PHE A 47 0.64 -19.15 -4.36
C PHE A 47 -0.19 -17.99 -3.81
N HIS A 48 -1.09 -17.45 -4.65
CA HIS A 48 -2.16 -16.49 -4.28
C HIS A 48 -1.73 -15.16 -3.67
N THR A 49 -0.45 -14.80 -3.71
CA THR A 49 0.05 -13.51 -3.24
C THR A 49 -0.57 -12.37 -4.04
N GLU A 50 -0.72 -12.53 -5.36
CA GLU A 50 -1.35 -11.55 -6.24
C GLU A 50 -2.77 -11.21 -5.83
N MET A 51 -3.54 -12.20 -5.37
CA MET A 51 -4.92 -11.98 -4.91
C MET A 51 -4.96 -11.20 -3.60
N ALA A 52 -4.09 -11.53 -2.64
CA ALA A 52 -4.01 -10.83 -1.36
C ALA A 52 -3.68 -9.35 -1.57
N PHE A 53 -2.70 -9.04 -2.41
CA PHE A 53 -2.28 -7.69 -2.76
C PHE A 53 -3.37 -6.92 -3.50
N THR A 54 -4.01 -7.54 -4.50
CA THR A 54 -5.12 -6.92 -5.23
C THR A 54 -6.27 -6.55 -4.30
N GLN A 55 -6.70 -7.50 -3.47
CA GLN A 55 -7.81 -7.28 -2.55
C GLN A 55 -7.49 -6.23 -1.49
N ALA A 56 -6.26 -6.21 -0.96
CA ALA A 56 -5.83 -5.19 -0.02
C ALA A 56 -5.85 -3.81 -0.67
N THR A 57 -5.33 -3.68 -1.90
CA THR A 57 -5.33 -2.43 -2.66
C THR A 57 -6.75 -1.93 -2.96
N ILE A 58 -7.65 -2.82 -3.38
CA ILE A 58 -9.07 -2.47 -3.62
C ILE A 58 -9.73 -2.00 -2.32
N ARG A 59 -9.50 -2.67 -1.19
CA ARG A 59 -10.06 -2.24 0.10
C ARG A 59 -9.55 -0.86 0.50
N GLU A 60 -8.25 -0.62 0.36
CA GLU A 60 -7.64 0.67 0.71
C GLU A 60 -8.16 1.81 -0.17
N LEU A 61 -8.26 1.59 -1.48
CA LEU A 61 -8.85 2.55 -2.42
C LEU A 61 -10.32 2.87 -2.07
N ASN A 62 -11.14 1.86 -1.77
CA ASN A 62 -12.53 2.06 -1.37
C ASN A 62 -12.66 2.83 -0.04
N THR A 63 -11.69 2.69 0.87
CA THR A 63 -11.70 3.36 2.17
C THR A 63 -11.26 4.82 2.05
N ARG A 64 -10.24 5.11 1.24
CA ARG A 64 -9.59 6.42 1.18
C ARG A 64 -10.06 7.30 0.02
N THR A 65 -10.75 6.73 -0.96
CA THR A 65 -11.13 7.47 -2.18
C THR A 65 -12.63 7.36 -2.46
N LYS A 66 -13.10 8.20 -3.37
CA LYS A 66 -14.47 8.17 -3.89
C LYS A 66 -14.56 7.55 -5.30
N TYR A 67 -13.47 6.92 -5.76
CA TYR A 67 -13.49 6.27 -7.07
C TYR A 67 -14.42 5.07 -7.08
N ARG A 68 -15.10 4.88 -8.20
CA ARG A 68 -15.79 3.63 -8.49
C ARG A 68 -14.76 2.59 -8.90
N ILE A 69 -14.52 1.60 -8.05
CA ILE A 69 -13.53 0.56 -8.32
C ILE A 69 -14.15 -0.57 -9.14
N LEU A 70 -13.50 -0.92 -10.25
CA LEU A 70 -13.81 -2.09 -11.08
C LEU A 70 -12.73 -3.15 -10.84
N ASN A 71 -13.12 -4.37 -10.51
CA ASN A 71 -12.20 -5.48 -10.18
C ASN A 71 -11.61 -6.18 -11.42
N THR A 72 -11.96 -5.70 -12.60
CA THR A 72 -11.51 -6.24 -13.88
C THR A 72 -11.07 -5.10 -14.79
N ALA A 73 -10.18 -5.40 -15.73
CA ALA A 73 -9.88 -4.46 -16.80
C ALA A 73 -11.16 -4.10 -17.56
N SER A 74 -11.40 -2.82 -17.79
CA SER A 74 -12.59 -2.33 -18.47
C SER A 74 -12.22 -1.18 -19.40
N PRO A 75 -12.73 -1.17 -20.63
CA PRO A 75 -12.58 -0.02 -21.53
C PRO A 75 -13.34 1.23 -21.04
N ASP A 76 -14.29 1.06 -20.13
CA ASP A 76 -15.06 2.16 -19.56
C ASP A 76 -14.40 2.78 -18.32
N ALA A 77 -13.21 2.29 -17.91
CA ALA A 77 -12.48 2.87 -16.80
C ALA A 77 -11.71 4.11 -17.24
N ASP A 78 -11.78 5.17 -16.44
CA ASP A 78 -11.02 6.40 -16.69
C ASP A 78 -9.52 6.18 -16.49
N ALA A 79 -9.15 5.25 -15.58
CA ALA A 79 -7.78 4.82 -15.37
C ALA A 79 -7.71 3.35 -14.94
N THR A 80 -6.54 2.73 -15.13
CA THR A 80 -6.28 1.34 -14.77
C THR A 80 -5.02 1.23 -13.92
N LEU A 81 -5.13 0.63 -12.74
CA LEU A 81 -4.02 0.33 -11.85
C LEU A 81 -3.57 -1.12 -12.06
N ASN A 82 -2.40 -1.29 -12.65
CA ASN A 82 -1.76 -2.60 -12.84
C ASN A 82 -0.67 -2.81 -11.79
N GLY A 83 -0.75 -3.89 -11.03
CA GLY A 83 0.29 -4.35 -10.12
C GLY A 83 1.00 -5.59 -10.62
N THR A 84 2.27 -5.73 -10.27
CA THR A 84 3.05 -6.95 -10.55
C THR A 84 3.91 -7.29 -9.34
N ILE A 85 3.75 -8.50 -8.79
CA ILE A 85 4.65 -9.05 -7.80
C ILE A 85 5.88 -9.57 -8.55
N LEU A 86 7.02 -8.95 -8.31
CA LEU A 86 8.28 -9.27 -9.01
C LEU A 86 9.00 -10.44 -8.35
N SER A 87 9.05 -10.44 -7.02
CA SER A 87 9.68 -11.51 -6.24
C SER A 87 9.03 -11.66 -4.88
N GLN A 88 9.09 -12.86 -4.35
CA GLN A 88 8.81 -13.20 -2.96
C GLN A 88 9.92 -14.13 -2.48
N THR A 89 10.56 -13.78 -1.38
CA THR A 89 11.58 -14.60 -0.74
C THR A 89 11.25 -14.79 0.73
N VAL A 90 11.56 -15.96 1.25
CA VAL A 90 11.41 -16.32 2.65
C VAL A 90 12.77 -16.79 3.15
N ALA A 91 13.31 -16.11 4.16
CA ALA A 91 14.60 -16.41 4.73
C ALA A 91 14.49 -16.63 6.24
N PRO A 92 15.18 -17.63 6.80
CA PRO A 92 15.21 -17.82 8.25
C PRO A 92 15.98 -16.65 8.90
N LEU A 93 15.44 -16.13 10.01
CA LEU A 93 16.05 -15.05 10.79
C LEU A 93 16.71 -15.57 12.06
N THR A 94 16.04 -16.47 12.78
CA THR A 94 16.51 -16.99 14.05
C THR A 94 16.35 -18.50 14.10
N TYR A 95 17.16 -19.14 14.94
CA TYR A 95 17.12 -20.56 15.18
C TYR A 95 16.90 -20.83 16.67
N ASP A 96 16.15 -21.86 16.97
CA ASP A 96 15.99 -22.37 18.32
C ASP A 96 17.31 -23.00 18.78
N ALA A 97 17.82 -22.55 19.92
CA ALA A 97 19.13 -22.97 20.44
C ALA A 97 19.19 -24.45 20.85
N THR A 98 18.04 -25.06 21.11
CA THR A 98 17.93 -26.44 21.58
C THR A 98 17.74 -27.42 20.42
N SER A 99 16.87 -27.07 19.48
CA SER A 99 16.53 -27.94 18.34
C SER A 99 17.34 -27.65 17.08
N GLY A 100 17.97 -26.46 16.98
CA GLY A 100 18.64 -25.97 15.78
C GLY A 100 17.69 -25.66 14.61
N GLN A 101 16.38 -25.71 14.83
CA GLN A 101 15.37 -25.40 13.81
C GLN A 101 15.12 -23.90 13.72
N SER A 102 14.70 -23.44 12.55
CA SER A 102 14.33 -22.03 12.36
C SER A 102 13.11 -21.69 13.22
N SER A 103 13.23 -20.64 14.03
CA SER A 103 12.16 -20.17 14.92
C SER A 103 11.44 -18.92 14.41
N SER A 104 12.05 -18.20 13.48
CA SER A 104 11.38 -17.11 12.77
C SER A 104 11.88 -16.97 11.33
N TYR A 105 11.02 -16.40 10.49
CA TYR A 105 11.28 -16.15 9.07
C TYR A 105 10.99 -14.71 8.71
N LEU A 106 11.74 -14.20 7.72
CA LEU A 106 11.48 -12.93 7.06
C LEU A 106 10.93 -13.19 5.67
N VAL A 107 9.71 -12.71 5.41
CA VAL A 107 9.18 -12.60 4.05
C VAL A 107 9.60 -11.25 3.48
N THR A 108 10.16 -11.25 2.29
CA THR A 108 10.43 -10.04 1.51
C THR A 108 9.67 -10.12 0.21
N ILE A 109 8.87 -9.11 -0.08
CA ILE A 109 8.09 -9.00 -1.32
C ILE A 109 8.51 -7.73 -2.04
N THR A 110 8.85 -7.88 -3.33
CA THR A 110 9.08 -6.76 -4.23
C THR A 110 7.97 -6.73 -5.26
N ALA A 111 7.34 -5.58 -5.40
CA ALA A 111 6.26 -5.35 -6.36
C ALA A 111 6.50 -4.07 -7.15
N LYS A 112 5.80 -3.92 -8.25
CA LYS A 112 5.67 -2.67 -8.99
C LYS A 112 4.20 -2.34 -9.23
N ALA A 113 3.92 -1.05 -9.35
CA ALA A 113 2.61 -0.54 -9.67
C ALA A 113 2.67 0.51 -10.79
N LEU A 114 1.68 0.47 -11.66
CA LEU A 114 1.52 1.39 -12.78
C LEU A 114 0.06 1.80 -12.90
N LEU A 115 -0.23 3.08 -12.73
CA LEU A 115 -1.53 3.68 -13.00
C LEU A 115 -1.48 4.38 -14.36
N THR A 116 -2.35 3.97 -15.26
CA THR A 116 -2.43 4.50 -16.62
C THR A 116 -3.83 5.08 -16.85
N ALA A 117 -3.93 6.28 -17.35
CA ALA A 117 -5.19 6.88 -17.80
C ALA A 117 -5.74 6.15 -19.04
N HIS A 118 -7.03 6.35 -19.32
CA HIS A 118 -7.69 5.75 -20.48
C HIS A 118 -7.01 6.10 -21.81
N ASP A 119 -6.43 7.29 -21.93
CA ASP A 119 -5.70 7.77 -23.11
C ASP A 119 -4.27 7.22 -23.24
N GLY A 120 -3.83 6.39 -22.30
CA GLY A 120 -2.50 5.79 -22.25
C GLY A 120 -1.45 6.59 -21.47
N HIS A 121 -1.77 7.78 -20.96
CA HIS A 121 -0.84 8.53 -20.11
C HIS A 121 -0.57 7.82 -18.79
N THR A 122 0.71 7.79 -18.38
CA THR A 122 1.10 7.29 -17.06
C THR A 122 0.79 8.35 -16.01
N LEU A 123 -0.11 8.04 -15.09
CA LEU A 123 -0.48 8.91 -13.97
C LEU A 123 0.38 8.65 -12.74
N TYR A 124 0.79 7.40 -12.53
CA TYR A 124 1.65 7.00 -11.44
C TYR A 124 2.47 5.78 -11.83
N ARG A 125 3.72 5.73 -11.37
CA ARG A 125 4.61 4.59 -11.58
C ARG A 125 5.56 4.43 -10.41
N ASN A 126 5.64 3.23 -9.88
CA ASN A 126 6.67 2.83 -8.94
C ASN A 126 7.15 1.42 -9.32
N ASP A 127 8.41 1.31 -9.70
CA ASP A 127 8.97 0.09 -10.27
C ASP A 127 9.53 -0.88 -9.21
N ALA A 128 9.69 -0.43 -7.95
CA ALA A 128 10.27 -1.23 -6.88
C ALA A 128 9.72 -0.83 -5.51
N ILE A 129 8.58 -1.38 -5.14
CA ILE A 129 7.99 -1.24 -3.81
C ILE A 129 8.38 -2.49 -3.03
N ILE A 130 9.13 -2.34 -1.93
CA ILE A 130 9.68 -3.47 -1.16
C ILE A 130 9.06 -3.45 0.23
N PHE A 131 8.54 -4.59 0.65
CA PHE A 131 8.00 -4.81 2.00
C PHE A 131 8.60 -6.04 2.65
N HIS A 132 8.70 -5.98 3.96
CA HIS A 132 9.21 -7.04 4.79
C HIS A 132 8.23 -7.35 5.91
N GLU A 133 8.07 -8.63 6.22
CA GLU A 133 7.29 -9.07 7.38
C GLU A 133 7.99 -10.24 8.05
N GLN A 134 8.06 -10.19 9.37
CA GLN A 134 8.58 -11.30 10.16
C GLN A 134 7.42 -12.13 10.71
N TYR A 135 7.54 -13.45 10.63
CA TYR A 135 6.62 -14.37 11.30
C TYR A 135 7.38 -15.48 12.05
N GLN A 136 6.74 -16.02 13.08
CA GLN A 136 7.31 -17.11 13.86
C GLN A 136 6.89 -18.45 13.25
N SER A 137 7.83 -19.38 13.21
CA SER A 137 7.56 -20.76 12.82
C SER A 137 7.02 -21.52 14.02
N THR A 138 5.95 -22.27 13.79
CA THR A 138 5.51 -23.33 14.71
C THR A 138 6.05 -24.67 14.24
N GLN A 139 6.31 -25.61 15.13
CA GLN A 139 6.76 -26.97 14.78
C GLN A 139 5.67 -27.79 14.10
N ASP A 140 4.43 -27.34 14.15
CA ASP A 140 3.30 -27.95 13.46
C ASP A 140 3.17 -27.38 12.05
N LEU A 141 3.13 -28.28 11.05
CA LEU A 141 3.00 -27.92 9.64
C LEU A 141 1.74 -27.09 9.35
N ASN A 142 0.63 -27.38 10.04
CA ASN A 142 -0.61 -26.62 9.88
C ASN A 142 -0.47 -25.19 10.41
N GLY A 143 0.19 -25.02 11.56
CA GLY A 143 0.50 -23.71 12.12
C GLY A 143 1.45 -22.91 11.23
N PHE A 144 2.47 -23.54 10.65
CA PHE A 144 3.40 -22.91 9.72
C PHE A 144 2.67 -22.33 8.48
N ILE A 145 1.80 -23.12 7.84
CA ILE A 145 1.05 -22.66 6.66
C ILE A 145 0.09 -21.53 7.01
N GLN A 146 -0.53 -21.55 8.19
CA GLN A 146 -1.43 -20.49 8.64
C GLN A 146 -0.69 -19.18 8.91
N GLU A 147 0.47 -19.23 9.54
CA GLU A 147 1.29 -18.06 9.83
C GLU A 147 1.86 -17.42 8.56
N ASP A 148 2.30 -18.22 7.58
CA ASP A 148 2.77 -17.71 6.29
C ASP A 148 1.66 -16.92 5.58
N THR A 149 0.45 -17.46 5.53
CA THR A 149 -0.72 -16.79 4.94
C THR A 149 -1.06 -15.50 5.70
N ALA A 150 -0.99 -15.50 7.02
CA ALA A 150 -1.24 -14.33 7.84
C ALA A 150 -0.17 -13.24 7.61
N ALA A 151 1.10 -13.62 7.50
CA ALA A 151 2.21 -12.73 7.17
C ALA A 151 2.01 -12.07 5.80
N ILE A 152 1.67 -12.85 4.77
CA ILE A 152 1.38 -12.32 3.43
C ILE A 152 0.23 -11.30 3.46
N ASN A 153 -0.83 -11.57 4.23
CA ASN A 153 -1.95 -10.65 4.36
C ASN A 153 -1.58 -9.35 5.10
N ARG A 154 -0.64 -9.38 6.05
CA ARG A 154 -0.11 -8.18 6.70
C ARG A 154 0.71 -7.36 5.72
N VAL A 155 1.67 -7.98 5.03
CA VAL A 155 2.46 -7.32 3.98
C VAL A 155 1.58 -6.70 2.90
N ALA A 156 0.56 -7.42 2.45
CA ALA A 156 -0.36 -6.94 1.42
C ALA A 156 -1.13 -5.68 1.87
N ARG A 157 -1.47 -5.59 3.15
CA ARG A 157 -2.13 -4.42 3.74
C ARG A 157 -1.20 -3.22 3.80
N ASP A 158 0.02 -3.42 4.31
CA ASP A 158 1.02 -2.35 4.42
C ASP A 158 1.43 -1.84 3.04
N PHE A 159 1.60 -2.75 2.07
CA PHE A 159 1.79 -2.42 0.67
C PHE A 159 0.65 -1.55 0.13
N ALA A 160 -0.60 -1.95 0.35
CA ALA A 160 -1.76 -1.23 -0.15
C ALA A 160 -1.85 0.18 0.44
N GLN A 161 -1.60 0.33 1.74
CA GLN A 161 -1.57 1.62 2.42
C GLN A 161 -0.50 2.54 1.84
N ALA A 162 0.72 2.04 1.68
CA ALA A 162 1.83 2.81 1.12
C ALA A 162 1.58 3.17 -0.35
N LEU A 163 1.14 2.21 -1.17
CA LEU A 163 0.83 2.43 -2.58
C LEU A 163 -0.25 3.50 -2.77
N VAL A 164 -1.35 3.39 -2.03
CA VAL A 164 -2.46 4.34 -2.16
C VAL A 164 -2.08 5.71 -1.62
N SER A 165 -1.29 5.79 -0.52
CA SER A 165 -0.75 7.06 -0.05
C SER A 165 0.13 7.72 -1.11
N ASP A 166 1.12 7.00 -1.63
CA ASP A 166 2.06 7.50 -2.64
C ASP A 166 1.34 7.95 -3.92
N MET A 167 0.32 7.21 -4.34
CA MET A 167 -0.52 7.56 -5.49
C MET A 167 -1.36 8.83 -5.28
N LEU A 168 -1.83 9.06 -4.04
CA LEU A 168 -2.72 10.17 -3.73
C LEU A 168 -1.96 11.42 -3.26
N GLU A 169 -0.75 11.25 -2.74
CA GLU A 169 0.11 12.34 -2.26
C GLU A 169 1.03 12.78 -3.40
N ALA A 170 0.58 13.80 -4.15
CA ALA A 170 1.45 14.47 -5.10
C ALA A 170 2.37 15.44 -4.36
N PHE A 171 3.66 15.22 -4.40
CA PHE A 171 4.68 16.19 -4.00
C PHE A 171 5.39 16.77 -5.22
#